data_4a8989b0a0554fd49bc8a366fdafe91b
#
_entry.id   4a8989b0a0554fd49bc8a366fdafe91b
#
_cell.length_a   1.000
_cell.length_b   1.000
_cell.length_c   1.000
_cell.angle_alpha   90.00
_cell.angle_beta   90.00
_cell.angle_gamma   90.00
#
_symmetry.space_group_name_H-M   'P 1'
#
loop_
_entity.id
_entity.type
_entity.pdbx_description
1 polymer ?
#
loop_
_entity_poly.entity_id
_entity_poly.type
_entity_poly.pdbx_seq_one_letter_code
_entity_poly.pdbx_strand_id
1 'polypeptide(L)'
;MKPAARSGLAILLGAFVMFTVIALPALAYQYPLSSSDIRNAYLLGYAKDLNTTNFFAPYARQFPMPESGPHIATITLKTPYGQLVELGQSALNADVQGAEEEYANRKLPFLVQVGVDLVPTYPGPSPSDSTAPHGVPLPDFQRDFPTRLVQDGQEIAVESTQVYLLYSDTFANTYGVSGAIIEYRYDPEKIDPDDEVTFEAHTPDDQQVEATFDLGRLR
;
A
#
# COMPACT_ATOMS: atom_id res chain seq x y z
N MET A 1 -1.01 5.16 89.51
CA MET A 1 -0.96 3.96 88.62
C MET A 1 -1.52 4.33 87.30
N LYS A 2 -0.65 4.40 86.18
CA LYS A 2 -1.04 4.71 84.85
C LYS A 2 -0.92 3.44 83.99
N PRO A 3 -1.90 3.06 83.17
CA PRO A 3 -1.70 2.02 82.20
C PRO A 3 -1.15 2.62 80.88
N ALA A 4 -0.22 1.94 80.31
CA ALA A 4 0.47 2.26 79.07
C ALA A 4 -0.40 1.96 77.82
N ALA A 5 -0.44 2.92 76.95
CA ALA A 5 -1.04 2.77 75.57
C ALA A 5 -0.08 1.99 74.62
N ARG A 6 -0.56 0.92 74.09
CA ARG A 6 0.13 0.19 72.98
C ARG A 6 -0.37 0.71 71.66
N SER A 7 0.52 1.40 70.91
CA SER A 7 0.29 1.82 69.56
C SER A 7 0.52 0.61 68.59
N GLY A 8 -0.54 0.14 68.02
CA GLY A 8 -0.47 -0.85 66.93
C GLY A 8 -0.17 -0.17 65.59
N LEU A 9 1.00 -0.41 65.07
CA LEU A 9 1.41 0.03 63.73
C LEU A 9 0.82 -0.93 62.68
N ALA A 10 -0.23 -0.51 62.01
CA ALA A 10 -0.80 -1.25 60.89
C ALA A 10 0.04 -0.97 59.62
N ILE A 11 0.80 -1.98 59.18
CA ILE A 11 1.52 -1.94 57.91
C ILE A 11 0.54 -2.34 56.79
N LEU A 12 0.09 -1.33 56.02
CA LEU A 12 -0.68 -1.51 54.79
C LEU A 12 0.30 -1.91 53.65
N LEU A 13 0.41 -3.20 53.39
CA LEU A 13 1.10 -3.70 52.19
C LEU A 13 0.18 -3.48 50.96
N GLY A 14 0.39 -2.35 50.25
CA GLY A 14 -0.23 -2.11 48.98
C GLY A 14 0.45 -2.97 47.92
N ALA A 15 -0.20 -4.04 47.48
CA ALA A 15 0.22 -4.81 46.33
C ALA A 15 0.04 -3.97 45.05
N PHE A 16 1.12 -3.38 44.54
CA PHE A 16 1.14 -2.69 43.24
C PHE A 16 1.20 -3.77 42.16
N VAL A 17 0.05 -4.14 41.61
CA VAL A 17 -0.04 -5.02 40.46
C VAL A 17 0.40 -4.20 39.26
N MET A 18 1.68 -4.32 38.86
CA MET A 18 2.16 -3.83 37.56
C MET A 18 1.47 -4.63 36.48
N PHE A 19 0.45 -4.06 35.84
CA PHE A 19 -0.04 -4.52 34.55
C PHE A 19 1.03 -4.21 33.52
N THR A 20 1.89 -5.18 33.23
CA THR A 20 2.71 -5.19 32.01
C THR A 20 1.75 -5.32 30.83
N VAL A 21 1.42 -4.22 30.20
CA VAL A 21 0.80 -4.20 28.88
C VAL A 21 1.85 -4.83 27.96
N ILE A 22 1.67 -6.11 27.66
CA ILE A 22 2.41 -6.75 26.58
C ILE A 22 1.89 -6.07 25.30
N ALA A 23 2.61 -5.02 24.85
CA ALA A 23 2.43 -4.51 23.50
C ALA A 23 2.71 -5.68 22.58
N LEU A 24 1.67 -6.24 21.97
CA LEU A 24 1.84 -7.16 20.85
C LEU A 24 2.67 -6.38 19.81
N PRO A 25 3.80 -6.94 19.34
CA PRO A 25 4.55 -6.27 18.30
C PRO A 25 3.58 -5.98 17.15
N ALA A 26 3.47 -4.72 16.77
CA ALA A 26 2.85 -4.36 15.51
C ALA A 26 3.62 -5.17 14.48
N LEU A 27 2.94 -6.08 13.77
CA LEU A 27 3.59 -6.93 12.78
C LEU A 27 3.97 -6.01 11.62
N ALA A 28 5.22 -5.60 11.62
CA ALA A 28 5.86 -4.87 10.53
C ALA A 28 5.79 -5.66 9.23
N TYR A 29 5.96 -4.98 8.11
CA TYR A 29 6.20 -5.62 6.83
C TYR A 29 7.20 -6.77 6.98
N GLN A 30 6.92 -7.93 6.42
CA GLN A 30 7.78 -9.11 6.45
C GLN A 30 7.96 -9.67 5.05
N TYR A 31 9.21 -10.05 4.75
CA TYR A 31 9.51 -10.81 3.54
C TYR A 31 10.71 -11.75 3.80
N PRO A 32 10.65 -13.02 3.36
CA PRO A 32 9.48 -13.71 2.79
C PRO A 32 8.37 -13.98 3.83
N LEU A 33 7.13 -14.10 3.35
CA LEU A 33 6.00 -14.41 4.22
C LEU A 33 6.03 -15.88 4.67
N SER A 34 5.69 -16.12 5.93
CA SER A 34 5.46 -17.48 6.43
C SER A 34 4.10 -18.02 5.93
N SER A 35 3.90 -19.34 5.95
CA SER A 35 2.60 -19.95 5.62
C SER A 35 1.47 -19.42 6.51
N SER A 36 1.76 -19.07 7.77
CA SER A 36 0.77 -18.45 8.65
C SER A 36 0.39 -17.05 8.18
N ASP A 37 1.35 -16.25 7.68
CA ASP A 37 1.09 -14.90 7.18
C ASP A 37 0.29 -14.92 5.89
N ILE A 38 0.64 -15.83 4.97
CA ILE A 38 -0.11 -16.04 3.71
C ILE A 38 -1.55 -16.38 4.02
N ARG A 39 -1.77 -17.34 4.93
CA ARG A 39 -3.11 -17.74 5.35
C ARG A 39 -3.89 -16.58 5.97
N ASN A 40 -3.26 -15.84 6.90
CA ASN A 40 -3.89 -14.73 7.59
C ASN A 40 -4.24 -13.60 6.63
N ALA A 41 -3.35 -13.25 5.69
CA ALA A 41 -3.61 -12.26 4.66
C ALA A 41 -4.81 -12.64 3.79
N TYR A 42 -4.80 -13.86 3.27
CA TYR A 42 -5.87 -14.35 2.42
C TYR A 42 -7.24 -14.36 3.14
N LEU A 43 -7.28 -14.87 4.38
CA LEU A 43 -8.53 -14.92 5.16
C LEU A 43 -9.02 -13.52 5.55
N LEU A 44 -8.12 -12.58 5.85
CA LEU A 44 -8.48 -11.18 6.09
C LEU A 44 -9.18 -10.59 4.86
N GLY A 45 -8.64 -10.81 3.66
CA GLY A 45 -9.28 -10.38 2.42
C GLY A 45 -10.62 -11.07 2.15
N TYR A 46 -10.66 -12.38 2.35
CA TYR A 46 -11.87 -13.18 2.12
C TYR A 46 -13.05 -12.78 3.00
N ALA A 47 -12.79 -12.27 4.21
CA ALA A 47 -13.81 -11.78 5.12
C ALA A 47 -14.63 -10.62 4.55
N LYS A 48 -14.05 -9.78 3.69
CA LYS A 48 -14.71 -8.62 3.01
C LYS A 48 -15.47 -7.71 3.98
N ASP A 49 -14.95 -7.52 5.17
CA ASP A 49 -15.55 -6.75 6.25
C ASP A 49 -14.85 -5.39 6.47
N LEU A 50 -15.23 -4.69 7.54
CA LEU A 50 -14.62 -3.42 7.92
C LEU A 50 -13.12 -3.56 8.26
N ASN A 51 -12.67 -4.72 8.74
CA ASN A 51 -11.26 -4.94 9.05
C ASN A 51 -10.45 -4.95 7.75
N THR A 52 -10.97 -5.58 6.70
CA THR A 52 -10.37 -5.56 5.37
C THR A 52 -10.28 -4.14 4.81
N THR A 53 -11.34 -3.34 4.96
CA THR A 53 -11.35 -1.95 4.52
C THR A 53 -10.33 -1.10 5.30
N ASN A 54 -10.30 -1.24 6.63
CA ASN A 54 -9.40 -0.52 7.49
C ASN A 54 -7.94 -0.92 7.28
N PHE A 55 -7.70 -2.18 6.89
CA PHE A 55 -6.36 -2.68 6.57
C PHE A 55 -5.71 -1.85 5.46
N PHE A 56 -6.44 -1.51 4.40
CA PHE A 56 -5.90 -0.77 3.26
C PHE A 56 -5.75 0.74 3.49
N ALA A 57 -6.40 1.31 4.50
CA ALA A 57 -6.37 2.75 4.74
C ALA A 57 -4.96 3.37 4.83
N PRO A 58 -3.96 2.75 5.53
CA PRO A 58 -2.62 3.31 5.61
C PRO A 58 -1.77 3.12 4.34
N TYR A 59 -2.22 2.31 3.38
CA TYR A 59 -1.46 1.98 2.16
C TYR A 59 -1.63 2.99 1.03
N ALA A 60 -2.55 3.93 1.15
CA ALA A 60 -2.83 4.90 0.10
C ALA A 60 -2.66 6.34 0.58
N ARG A 61 -2.18 7.19 -0.31
CA ARG A 61 -2.18 8.64 -0.17
C ARG A 61 -2.98 9.23 -1.33
N GLN A 62 -3.89 10.13 -1.00
CA GLN A 62 -4.68 10.87 -1.98
C GLN A 62 -4.19 12.30 -2.04
N PHE A 63 -4.14 12.85 -3.23
CA PHE A 63 -3.68 14.20 -3.48
C PHE A 63 -4.81 15.06 -4.06
N PRO A 64 -4.87 16.35 -3.68
CA PRO A 64 -5.87 17.25 -4.21
C PRO A 64 -5.62 17.51 -5.70
N MET A 65 -6.70 17.73 -6.46
CA MET A 65 -6.61 18.10 -7.87
C MET A 65 -5.87 19.44 -8.01
N PRO A 66 -4.86 19.54 -8.89
CA PRO A 66 -4.15 20.79 -9.16
C PRO A 66 -5.04 21.75 -9.96
N GLU A 67 -4.67 23.04 -9.98
CA GLU A 67 -5.38 24.03 -10.79
C GLU A 67 -5.25 23.78 -12.30
N SER A 68 -4.14 23.17 -12.72
CA SER A 68 -3.86 22.83 -14.11
C SER A 68 -2.83 21.70 -14.19
N GLY A 69 -2.72 21.09 -15.36
CA GLY A 69 -1.76 20.01 -15.62
C GLY A 69 -2.28 18.63 -15.26
N PRO A 70 -1.45 17.59 -15.40
CA PRO A 70 -1.81 16.23 -15.03
C PRO A 70 -1.96 16.09 -13.52
N HIS A 71 -2.92 15.29 -13.09
CA HIS A 71 -3.21 15.05 -11.69
C HIS A 71 -2.73 13.67 -11.25
N ILE A 72 -1.72 13.61 -10.38
CA ILE A 72 -1.43 12.40 -9.62
C ILE A 72 -2.46 12.34 -8.49
N ALA A 73 -3.51 11.55 -8.69
CA ALA A 73 -4.63 11.47 -7.76
C ALA A 73 -4.31 10.62 -6.53
N THR A 74 -3.56 9.54 -6.74
CA THR A 74 -3.24 8.58 -5.67
C THR A 74 -1.85 7.99 -5.83
N ILE A 75 -1.20 7.71 -4.69
CA ILE A 75 -0.06 6.81 -4.61
C ILE A 75 -0.44 5.70 -3.64
N THR A 76 -0.44 4.45 -4.11
CA THR A 76 -0.80 3.28 -3.30
C THR A 76 0.37 2.31 -3.26
N LEU A 77 0.77 1.97 -2.05
CA LEU A 77 1.79 0.96 -1.79
C LEU A 77 1.11 -0.40 -1.63
N LYS A 78 1.70 -1.47 -2.16
CA LYS A 78 1.20 -2.84 -2.02
C LYS A 78 2.35 -3.77 -1.64
N THR A 79 2.36 -4.17 -0.39
CA THR A 79 3.27 -5.22 0.08
C THR A 79 2.85 -6.58 -0.46
N PRO A 80 3.71 -7.60 -0.45
CA PRO A 80 3.31 -8.98 -0.73
C PRO A 80 2.12 -9.47 0.13
N TYR A 81 2.08 -9.06 1.40
CA TYR A 81 0.95 -9.37 2.28
C TYR A 81 -0.35 -8.68 1.80
N GLY A 82 -0.29 -7.40 1.46
CA GLY A 82 -1.43 -6.63 0.94
C GLY A 82 -1.99 -7.24 -0.37
N GLN A 83 -1.13 -7.72 -1.26
CA GLN A 83 -1.54 -8.38 -2.49
C GLN A 83 -2.29 -9.70 -2.22
N LEU A 84 -1.91 -10.45 -1.17
CA LEU A 84 -2.66 -11.64 -0.75
C LEU A 84 -4.00 -11.30 -0.12
N VAL A 85 -4.11 -10.16 0.58
CA VAL A 85 -5.41 -9.65 1.06
C VAL A 85 -6.31 -9.33 -0.15
N GLU A 86 -5.80 -8.66 -1.19
CA GLU A 86 -6.56 -8.39 -2.42
C GLU A 86 -6.97 -9.69 -3.14
N LEU A 87 -6.08 -10.69 -3.18
CA LEU A 87 -6.41 -12.01 -3.72
C LEU A 87 -7.59 -12.64 -2.97
N GLY A 88 -7.57 -12.58 -1.63
CA GLY A 88 -8.67 -13.05 -0.80
C GLY A 88 -9.98 -12.30 -1.07
N GLN A 89 -9.93 -10.96 -1.27
CA GLN A 89 -11.11 -10.16 -1.59
C GLN A 89 -11.75 -10.56 -2.93
N SER A 90 -10.95 -10.91 -3.92
CA SER A 90 -11.43 -11.32 -5.25
C SER A 90 -11.93 -12.77 -5.29
N ALA A 91 -11.61 -13.56 -4.27
CA ALA A 91 -11.96 -14.98 -4.24
C ALA A 91 -13.46 -15.21 -4.06
N LEU A 92 -13.99 -16.20 -4.78
CA LEU A 92 -15.37 -16.67 -4.64
C LEU A 92 -15.48 -17.73 -3.54
N ASN A 93 -14.45 -18.54 -3.34
CA ASN A 93 -14.37 -19.59 -2.34
C ASN A 93 -13.08 -19.42 -1.51
N ALA A 94 -13.12 -19.86 -0.24
CA ALA A 94 -11.93 -19.89 0.60
C ALA A 94 -11.00 -21.01 0.13
N ASP A 95 -9.89 -20.63 -0.50
CA ASP A 95 -8.84 -21.54 -0.99
C ASP A 95 -7.47 -21.07 -0.50
N VAL A 96 -7.16 -21.42 0.74
CA VAL A 96 -5.88 -21.06 1.37
C VAL A 96 -4.71 -21.78 0.70
N GLN A 97 -4.92 -23.03 0.28
CA GLN A 97 -3.86 -23.78 -0.40
C GLN A 97 -3.51 -23.14 -1.75
N GLY A 98 -4.52 -22.76 -2.51
CA GLY A 98 -4.32 -22.01 -3.76
C GLY A 98 -3.58 -20.69 -3.55
N ALA A 99 -3.83 -19.99 -2.43
CA ALA A 99 -3.09 -18.78 -2.09
C ALA A 99 -1.60 -19.06 -1.76
N GLU A 100 -1.29 -20.15 -1.07
CA GLU A 100 0.08 -20.58 -0.80
C GLU A 100 0.82 -20.94 -2.11
N GLU A 101 0.16 -21.67 -3.00
CA GLU A 101 0.70 -22.01 -4.32
C GLU A 101 0.91 -20.77 -5.18
N GLU A 102 -0.01 -19.84 -5.16
CA GLU A 102 0.08 -18.56 -5.88
C GLU A 102 1.28 -17.74 -5.40
N TYR A 103 1.44 -17.59 -4.09
CA TYR A 103 2.59 -16.90 -3.50
C TYR A 103 3.92 -17.55 -3.88
N ALA A 104 4.00 -18.87 -3.81
CA ALA A 104 5.21 -19.61 -4.15
C ALA A 104 5.61 -19.46 -5.63
N ASN A 105 4.60 -19.39 -6.52
CA ASN A 105 4.82 -19.34 -7.96
C ASN A 105 5.10 -17.93 -8.48
N ARG A 106 4.47 -16.89 -7.91
CA ARG A 106 4.51 -15.52 -8.45
C ARG A 106 5.62 -14.64 -7.93
N LYS A 107 6.27 -14.99 -6.80
CA LYS A 107 7.26 -14.11 -6.16
C LYS A 107 6.71 -12.69 -6.10
N LEU A 108 5.67 -12.48 -5.29
CA LEU A 108 4.97 -11.20 -5.22
C LEU A 108 5.95 -10.05 -4.94
N PRO A 109 6.06 -9.06 -5.84
CA PRO A 109 6.95 -7.93 -5.67
C PRO A 109 6.41 -6.94 -4.63
N PHE A 110 7.23 -5.99 -4.21
CA PHE A 110 6.76 -4.79 -3.56
C PHE A 110 6.30 -3.81 -4.66
N LEU A 111 5.05 -3.35 -4.60
CA LEU A 111 4.45 -2.53 -5.64
C LEU A 111 4.17 -1.11 -5.15
N VAL A 112 4.40 -0.14 -6.03
CA VAL A 112 3.82 1.20 -5.89
C VAL A 112 2.97 1.48 -7.12
N GLN A 113 1.72 1.81 -6.91
CA GLN A 113 0.78 2.19 -7.96
C GLN A 113 0.51 3.70 -7.89
N VAL A 114 0.70 4.37 -9.01
CA VAL A 114 0.41 5.80 -9.17
C VAL A 114 -0.83 5.95 -10.05
N GLY A 115 -1.89 6.46 -9.47
CA GLY A 115 -3.10 6.81 -10.21
C GLY A 115 -2.98 8.22 -10.79
N VAL A 116 -3.06 8.32 -12.11
CA VAL A 116 -3.00 9.58 -12.85
C VAL A 116 -4.36 9.86 -13.48
N ASP A 117 -4.94 11.02 -13.18
CA ASP A 117 -6.14 11.50 -13.85
C ASP A 117 -5.74 12.41 -15.03
N LEU A 118 -6.35 12.17 -16.19
CA LEU A 118 -6.18 13.02 -17.34
C LEU A 118 -7.13 14.23 -17.24
N VAL A 119 -6.58 15.38 -17.55
CA VAL A 119 -7.31 16.67 -17.52
C VAL A 119 -7.27 17.32 -18.90
N PRO A 120 -8.15 18.29 -19.20
CA PRO A 120 -8.17 18.92 -20.53
C PRO A 120 -6.84 19.56 -20.95
N THR A 121 -6.02 20.00 -19.98
CA THR A 121 -4.70 20.60 -20.21
C THR A 121 -3.59 19.55 -20.38
N TYR A 122 -3.87 18.30 -20.03
CA TYR A 122 -2.99 17.14 -20.25
C TYR A 122 -3.85 15.96 -20.69
N PRO A 123 -4.18 15.84 -21.98
CA PRO A 123 -5.07 14.78 -22.47
C PRO A 123 -4.45 13.40 -22.48
N GLY A 124 -3.14 13.29 -22.18
CA GLY A 124 -2.40 12.03 -22.23
C GLY A 124 -2.21 11.50 -23.66
N PRO A 125 -1.85 10.21 -23.80
CA PRO A 125 -1.65 9.59 -25.09
C PRO A 125 -2.94 9.55 -25.90
N SER A 126 -2.86 9.91 -27.18
CA SER A 126 -4.05 9.94 -28.06
C SER A 126 -4.57 8.52 -28.30
N PRO A 127 -5.88 8.29 -28.14
CA PRO A 127 -6.50 6.99 -28.47
C PRO A 127 -6.31 6.57 -29.94
N SER A 128 -6.06 7.52 -30.83
CA SER A 128 -5.81 7.23 -32.26
C SER A 128 -4.48 6.53 -32.53
N ASP A 129 -3.54 6.63 -31.58
CA ASP A 129 -2.24 5.98 -31.71
C ASP A 129 -2.22 4.58 -31.07
N SER A 130 -3.25 4.24 -30.31
CA SER A 130 -3.33 2.95 -29.64
C SER A 130 -4.21 1.99 -30.45
N THR A 131 -3.61 1.14 -31.24
CA THR A 131 -4.23 -0.10 -31.75
C THR A 131 -4.37 -1.16 -30.65
N ALA A 132 -4.04 -0.79 -29.40
CA ALA A 132 -4.02 -1.68 -28.28
C ALA A 132 -5.44 -1.94 -27.75
N PRO A 133 -5.81 -3.19 -27.45
CA PRO A 133 -7.04 -3.52 -26.74
C PRO A 133 -7.07 -2.85 -25.36
N HIS A 134 -8.28 -2.60 -24.83
CA HIS A 134 -8.46 -2.06 -23.49
C HIS A 134 -7.66 -2.86 -22.44
N GLY A 135 -6.92 -2.16 -21.58
CA GLY A 135 -6.11 -2.76 -20.51
C GLY A 135 -4.71 -3.22 -20.93
N VAL A 136 -4.27 -2.95 -22.18
CA VAL A 136 -2.89 -3.19 -22.59
C VAL A 136 -2.03 -2.02 -22.14
N PRO A 137 -0.86 -2.28 -21.48
CA PRO A 137 0.07 -1.23 -21.09
C PRO A 137 0.55 -0.44 -22.31
N LEU A 138 0.55 0.89 -22.21
CA LEU A 138 1.19 1.73 -23.23
C LEU A 138 2.68 1.81 -22.93
N PRO A 139 3.56 1.45 -23.87
CA PRO A 139 4.97 1.71 -23.72
C PRO A 139 5.18 3.23 -23.66
N ASP A 140 6.00 3.70 -22.79
CA ASP A 140 6.50 5.08 -22.69
C ASP A 140 5.63 6.11 -21.93
N PHE A 141 4.34 5.87 -21.63
CA PHE A 141 3.54 6.82 -20.85
C PHE A 141 4.19 7.17 -19.51
N GLN A 142 4.82 6.21 -18.86
CA GLN A 142 5.51 6.41 -17.57
C GLN A 142 6.69 7.38 -17.66
N ARG A 143 7.26 7.64 -18.86
CA ARG A 143 8.38 8.57 -19.02
C ARG A 143 8.00 10.01 -18.72
N ASP A 144 6.73 10.33 -18.85
CA ASP A 144 6.20 11.65 -18.51
C ASP A 144 6.11 11.87 -17.00
N PHE A 145 6.23 10.78 -16.22
CA PHE A 145 6.14 10.77 -14.75
C PHE A 145 7.39 10.12 -14.14
N PRO A 146 8.54 10.80 -14.15
CA PRO A 146 9.73 10.26 -13.50
C PRO A 146 9.49 10.09 -12.00
N THR A 147 9.91 8.94 -11.48
CA THR A 147 9.67 8.55 -10.09
C THR A 147 10.90 7.96 -9.46
N ARG A 148 10.96 8.00 -8.13
CA ARG A 148 11.93 7.27 -7.34
C ARG A 148 11.34 6.78 -6.02
N LEU A 149 11.78 5.62 -5.56
CA LEU A 149 11.52 5.10 -4.22
C LEU A 149 12.80 5.25 -3.41
N VAL A 150 12.71 5.90 -2.26
CA VAL A 150 13.87 6.20 -1.40
C VAL A 150 13.63 5.62 -0.02
N GLN A 151 14.65 4.95 0.52
CA GLN A 151 14.70 4.48 1.91
C GLN A 151 16.09 4.83 2.47
N ASP A 152 16.17 5.41 3.67
CA ASP A 152 17.42 5.87 4.28
C ASP A 152 18.30 6.75 3.37
N GLY A 153 17.67 7.57 2.54
CA GLY A 153 18.36 8.43 1.57
C GLY A 153 18.96 7.66 0.38
N GLN A 154 18.71 6.36 0.25
CA GLN A 154 19.14 5.54 -0.88
C GLN A 154 17.98 5.25 -1.80
N GLU A 155 18.22 5.40 -3.09
CA GLU A 155 17.23 5.05 -4.11
C GLU A 155 17.17 3.53 -4.30
N ILE A 156 15.96 2.97 -4.27
CA ILE A 156 15.70 1.57 -4.57
C ILE A 156 15.36 1.45 -6.05
N ALA A 157 16.14 0.63 -6.76
CA ALA A 157 15.98 0.48 -8.20
C ALA A 157 14.66 -0.23 -8.57
N VAL A 158 13.94 0.35 -9.53
CA VAL A 158 12.75 -0.27 -10.14
C VAL A 158 13.17 -1.49 -10.97
N GLU A 159 12.50 -2.63 -10.77
CA GLU A 159 12.73 -3.82 -11.60
C GLU A 159 11.93 -3.79 -12.91
N SER A 160 10.70 -3.34 -12.84
CA SER A 160 9.84 -3.19 -14.01
C SER A 160 8.71 -2.19 -13.76
N THR A 161 8.18 -1.66 -14.86
CA THR A 161 7.05 -0.73 -14.84
C THR A 161 5.97 -1.22 -15.79
N GLN A 162 4.70 -1.12 -15.38
CA GLN A 162 3.54 -1.41 -16.21
C GLN A 162 2.56 -0.24 -16.17
N VAL A 163 1.86 -0.01 -17.27
CA VAL A 163 0.86 1.07 -17.38
C VAL A 163 -0.46 0.49 -17.81
N TYR A 164 -1.50 0.86 -17.10
CA TYR A 164 -2.88 0.46 -17.38
C TYR A 164 -3.72 1.72 -17.62
N LEU A 165 -4.29 1.86 -18.82
CA LEU A 165 -5.18 2.97 -19.11
C LEU A 165 -6.56 2.75 -18.49
N LEU A 166 -7.09 3.80 -17.92
CA LEU A 166 -8.46 3.88 -17.44
C LEU A 166 -9.33 4.54 -18.51
N TYR A 167 -10.48 3.97 -18.76
CA TYR A 167 -11.43 4.46 -19.75
C TYR A 167 -12.72 4.86 -19.05
N SER A 168 -13.30 5.97 -19.47
CA SER A 168 -14.63 6.39 -19.07
C SER A 168 -15.55 6.54 -20.28
N ASP A 169 -16.85 6.36 -20.05
CA ASP A 169 -17.87 6.69 -21.05
C ASP A 169 -17.85 8.20 -21.30
N THR A 170 -17.51 8.59 -22.52
CA THR A 170 -17.71 9.96 -23.00
C THR A 170 -19.09 10.06 -23.66
N PHE A 171 -19.64 11.27 -23.72
CA PHE A 171 -20.94 11.52 -24.35
C PHE A 171 -20.98 10.87 -25.75
N ALA A 172 -22.07 10.17 -26.06
CA ALA A 172 -22.35 9.52 -27.33
C ALA A 172 -21.69 8.17 -27.62
N ASN A 173 -21.56 7.26 -26.63
CA ASN A 173 -21.03 5.90 -26.80
C ASN A 173 -19.55 5.83 -27.29
N THR A 174 -18.79 6.89 -27.09
CA THR A 174 -17.35 6.85 -27.31
C THR A 174 -16.63 6.68 -25.98
N TYR A 175 -15.75 5.68 -25.89
CA TYR A 175 -14.87 5.50 -24.76
C TYR A 175 -13.66 6.42 -24.93
N GLY A 176 -13.40 7.25 -23.91
CA GLY A 176 -12.20 8.08 -23.85
C GLY A 176 -11.28 7.61 -22.72
N VAL A 177 -9.99 7.81 -22.88
CA VAL A 177 -9.04 7.60 -21.78
C VAL A 177 -9.28 8.69 -20.74
N SER A 178 -9.55 8.31 -19.49
CA SER A 178 -9.80 9.22 -18.39
C SER A 178 -8.65 9.30 -17.41
N GLY A 179 -7.75 8.32 -17.44
CA GLY A 179 -6.64 8.24 -16.53
C GLY A 179 -5.72 7.07 -16.85
N ALA A 180 -4.77 6.85 -15.97
CA ALA A 180 -3.89 5.70 -16.02
C ALA A 180 -3.48 5.25 -14.61
N ILE A 181 -3.15 3.97 -14.46
CA ILE A 181 -2.43 3.46 -13.31
C ILE A 181 -1.04 3.06 -13.78
N ILE A 182 -0.01 3.66 -13.20
CA ILE A 182 1.37 3.28 -13.42
C ILE A 182 1.80 2.42 -12.24
N GLU A 183 2.20 1.18 -12.51
CA GLU A 183 2.65 0.22 -11.51
C GLU A 183 4.16 0.06 -11.59
N TYR A 184 4.85 0.36 -10.50
CA TYR A 184 6.29 0.17 -10.33
C TYR A 184 6.51 -1.04 -9.43
N ARG A 185 7.40 -1.95 -9.88
CA ARG A 185 7.74 -3.19 -9.19
C ARG A 185 9.15 -3.11 -8.65
N TYR A 186 9.29 -3.44 -7.38
CA TYR A 186 10.55 -3.45 -6.66
C TYR A 186 10.80 -4.84 -6.06
N ASP A 187 12.08 -5.16 -5.91
CA ASP A 187 12.51 -6.35 -5.19
C ASP A 187 12.21 -6.20 -3.70
N PRO A 188 11.33 -7.03 -3.13
CA PRO A 188 10.96 -6.92 -1.72
C PRO A 188 12.13 -7.23 -0.76
N GLU A 189 13.19 -7.94 -1.22
CA GLU A 189 14.38 -8.23 -0.42
C GLU A 189 15.28 -7.00 -0.22
N LYS A 190 15.09 -5.95 -1.01
CA LYS A 190 15.88 -4.70 -0.92
C LYS A 190 15.22 -3.63 -0.05
N ILE A 191 14.09 -3.94 0.54
CA ILE A 191 13.30 -3.01 1.34
C ILE A 191 13.40 -3.39 2.81
N ASP A 192 13.92 -2.46 3.63
CA ASP A 192 13.97 -2.67 5.07
C ASP A 192 12.55 -2.55 5.67
N PRO A 193 12.06 -3.60 6.34
CA PRO A 193 10.70 -3.63 6.87
C PRO A 193 10.47 -2.69 8.07
N ASP A 194 11.52 -2.27 8.75
CA ASP A 194 11.43 -1.49 9.99
C ASP A 194 11.48 0.02 9.76
N ASP A 195 11.77 0.45 8.52
CA ASP A 195 11.95 1.86 8.17
C ASP A 195 10.81 2.45 7.34
N GLU A 196 10.85 3.77 7.18
CA GLU A 196 9.95 4.48 6.27
C GLU A 196 10.49 4.40 4.84
N VAL A 197 9.58 4.30 3.87
CA VAL A 197 9.89 4.51 2.46
C VAL A 197 9.17 5.75 1.95
N THR A 198 9.85 6.53 1.13
CA THR A 198 9.29 7.70 0.47
C THR A 198 9.28 7.48 -1.04
N PHE A 199 8.09 7.58 -1.63
CA PHE A 199 7.92 7.56 -3.07
C PHE A 199 7.71 8.98 -3.57
N GLU A 200 8.54 9.39 -4.51
CA GLU A 200 8.48 10.70 -5.16
C GLU A 200 8.09 10.50 -6.62
N ALA A 201 7.19 11.35 -7.10
CA ALA A 201 6.77 11.39 -8.49
C ALA A 201 6.75 12.84 -8.99
N HIS A 202 7.19 13.04 -10.22
CA HIS A 202 7.14 14.32 -10.90
C HIS A 202 6.13 14.26 -12.05
N THR A 203 5.40 15.33 -12.23
CA THR A 203 4.51 15.50 -13.38
C THR A 203 5.26 16.14 -14.55
N PRO A 204 4.74 16.04 -15.79
CA PRO A 204 5.34 16.69 -16.95
C PRO A 204 5.46 18.21 -16.85
N ASP A 205 4.71 18.85 -15.97
CA ASP A 205 4.73 20.29 -15.69
C ASP A 205 5.52 20.64 -14.40
N ASP A 206 6.47 19.76 -14.01
CA ASP A 206 7.41 19.91 -12.89
C ASP A 206 6.77 20.02 -11.50
N GLN A 207 5.52 19.57 -11.32
CA GLN A 207 4.98 19.41 -9.98
C GLN A 207 5.59 18.17 -9.31
N GLN A 208 6.00 18.30 -8.06
CA GLN A 208 6.49 17.16 -7.26
C GLN A 208 5.40 16.70 -6.30
N VAL A 209 5.19 15.41 -6.27
CA VAL A 209 4.28 14.72 -5.35
C VAL A 209 5.06 13.68 -4.56
N GLU A 210 4.86 13.65 -3.25
CA GLU A 210 5.59 12.78 -2.35
C GLU A 210 4.64 12.02 -1.43
N ALA A 211 4.92 10.73 -1.24
CA ALA A 211 4.18 9.86 -0.35
C ALA A 211 5.13 9.06 0.55
N THR A 212 5.06 9.28 1.86
CA THR A 212 5.83 8.52 2.85
C THR A 212 4.96 7.47 3.51
N PHE A 213 5.51 6.26 3.68
CA PHE A 213 4.88 5.11 4.29
C PHE A 213 5.79 4.51 5.37
N ASP A 214 5.29 4.42 6.59
CA ASP A 214 5.93 3.74 7.72
C ASP A 214 5.68 2.23 7.60
N LEU A 215 6.69 1.47 7.14
CA LEU A 215 6.58 0.03 6.91
C LEU A 215 6.44 -0.75 8.23
N GLY A 216 6.94 -0.21 9.33
CA GLY A 216 6.76 -0.78 10.67
C GLY A 216 5.29 -0.88 11.09
N ARG A 217 4.40 -0.13 10.44
CA ARG A 217 2.94 -0.14 10.67
C ARG A 217 2.15 -0.85 9.58
N LEU A 218 2.81 -1.26 8.50
CA LEU A 218 2.21 -2.00 7.40
C LEU A 218 2.57 -3.49 7.53
N ARG A 219 1.72 -4.36 6.96
CA ARG A 219 1.99 -5.81 6.84
C ARG A 219 2.33 -6.20 5.41
#